data_cd5ae0e9f3e0c583b716e37508643ce2
#
_entry.id   cd5ae0e9f3e0c583b716e37508643ce2
#
_cell.length_a   1.000
_cell.length_b   1.000
_cell.length_c   1.000
_cell.angle_alpha   90.00
_cell.angle_beta   90.00
_cell.angle_gamma   90.00
#
_symmetry.space_group_name_H-M   'P 1'
#
loop_
_entity.id
_entity.type
_entity.pdbx_description
1 polymer ?
#
loop_
_entity_poly.entity_id
_entity_poly.type
_entity_poly.pdbx_seq_one_letter_code
_entity_poly.pdbx_strand_id
1 'polypeptide(L)'
;MMERITARKNPLLQQVRKLVSSRKERENSGLFVADGTKLLTEAVKWWPGLETVLLSDGVEADVPEHVRVVTVPKDVMESISPMQTPQGALFLCRLPE
;
A
#
# COMPACT_ATOMS: atom_id res chain seq x y z
N MET A 1 -11.39 -3.41 -9.78
CA MET A 1 -11.80 -2.01 -9.93
C MET A 1 -10.72 -1.11 -9.35
N MET A 2 -10.36 -0.06 -10.06
CA MET A 2 -9.35 0.89 -9.61
C MET A 2 -10.03 2.13 -9.02
N GLU A 3 -9.57 2.54 -7.84
CA GLU A 3 -10.06 3.74 -7.17
C GLU A 3 -8.99 4.82 -7.23
N ARG A 4 -9.39 6.09 -7.15
CA ARG A 4 -8.45 7.18 -7.02
C ARG A 4 -8.76 7.99 -5.77
N ILE A 5 -7.76 8.17 -4.93
CA ILE A 5 -7.87 8.92 -3.67
C ILE A 5 -6.87 10.08 -3.70
N THR A 6 -7.38 11.29 -3.53
CA THR A 6 -6.54 12.51 -3.57
C THR A 6 -6.43 13.21 -2.23
N ALA A 7 -7.34 12.93 -1.31
CA ALA A 7 -7.37 13.60 -0.02
C ALA A 7 -6.46 12.90 1.00
N ARG A 8 -5.46 13.62 1.51
CA ARG A 8 -4.51 13.07 2.51
C ARG A 8 -5.19 12.59 3.78
N LYS A 9 -6.37 13.12 4.10
CA LYS A 9 -7.14 12.74 5.29
C LYS A 9 -8.05 11.54 5.07
N ASN A 10 -8.03 10.95 3.88
CA ASN A 10 -8.83 9.76 3.62
C ASN A 10 -8.50 8.67 4.66
N PRO A 11 -9.51 7.96 5.20
CA PRO A 11 -9.28 6.93 6.23
C PRO A 11 -8.27 5.86 5.84
N LEU A 12 -8.24 5.42 4.58
CA LEU A 12 -7.26 4.45 4.12
C LEU A 12 -5.83 5.00 4.24
N LEU A 13 -5.62 6.26 3.85
CA LEU A 13 -4.30 6.88 3.92
C LEU A 13 -3.88 7.12 5.37
N GLN A 14 -4.81 7.44 6.24
CA GLN A 14 -4.53 7.55 7.67
C GLN A 14 -4.12 6.20 8.25
N GLN A 15 -4.80 5.13 7.84
CA GLN A 15 -4.44 3.77 8.26
C GLN A 15 -3.02 3.41 7.82
N VAL A 16 -2.67 3.71 6.57
CA VAL A 16 -1.32 3.45 6.05
C VAL A 16 -0.27 4.17 6.90
N ARG A 17 -0.49 5.45 7.23
CA ARG A 17 0.44 6.21 8.09
C ARG A 17 0.60 5.57 9.46
N LYS A 18 -0.49 5.12 10.07
CA LYS A 18 -0.45 4.46 11.38
C LYS A 18 0.32 3.15 11.30
N LEU A 19 0.09 2.36 10.25
CA LEU A 19 0.79 1.09 10.06
C LEU A 19 2.29 1.28 9.84
N VAL A 20 2.67 2.34 9.13
CA VAL A 20 4.07 2.66 8.90
C VAL A 20 4.77 3.06 10.20
N SER A 21 4.10 3.85 11.05
CA SER A 21 4.73 4.47 12.21
C SER A 21 4.54 3.70 13.53
N SER A 22 3.61 2.76 13.61
CA SER A 22 3.27 2.10 14.86
C SER A 22 3.27 0.59 14.75
N ARG A 23 4.20 -0.06 15.47
CA ARG A 23 4.23 -1.52 15.58
C ARG A 23 2.95 -2.05 16.24
N LYS A 24 2.46 -1.33 17.25
CA LYS A 24 1.25 -1.72 17.95
C LYS A 24 0.05 -1.77 17.00
N GLU A 25 -0.05 -0.79 16.12
CA GLU A 25 -1.12 -0.76 15.12
C GLU A 25 -1.02 -1.94 14.16
N ARG A 26 0.20 -2.30 13.73
CA ARG A 26 0.42 -3.48 12.89
C ARG A 26 -0.01 -4.75 13.58
N GLU A 27 0.35 -4.92 14.85
CA GLU A 27 -0.03 -6.09 15.63
C GLU A 27 -1.54 -6.17 15.86
N ASN A 28 -2.17 -5.04 16.19
CA ASN A 28 -3.62 -5.00 16.45
C ASN A 28 -4.44 -5.25 15.19
N SER A 29 -4.02 -4.73 14.06
CA SER A 29 -4.75 -4.89 12.80
C SER A 29 -4.40 -6.17 12.05
N GLY A 30 -3.25 -6.76 12.36
CA GLY A 30 -2.73 -7.91 11.62
C GLY A 30 -2.26 -7.56 10.21
N LEU A 31 -1.92 -6.29 9.96
CA LEU A 31 -1.50 -5.79 8.65
C LEU A 31 -0.11 -5.18 8.72
N PHE A 32 0.58 -5.21 7.60
CA PHE A 32 1.82 -4.47 7.45
C PHE A 32 1.87 -3.77 6.09
N VAL A 33 2.71 -2.75 5.96
CA VAL A 33 2.91 -1.98 4.74
C VAL A 33 4.29 -2.31 4.18
N ALA A 34 4.34 -2.57 2.88
CA ALA A 34 5.60 -2.75 2.17
C ALA A 34 5.67 -1.77 1.02
N ASP A 35 6.88 -1.40 0.63
CA ASP A 35 7.13 -0.41 -0.43
C ASP A 35 8.07 -1.02 -1.48
N GLY A 36 7.73 -0.84 -2.74
CA GLY A 36 8.59 -1.22 -3.85
C GLY A 36 7.84 -1.96 -4.93
N THR A 37 8.15 -1.60 -6.18
CA THR A 37 7.53 -2.22 -7.35
C THR A 37 7.98 -3.68 -7.53
N LYS A 38 9.25 -3.95 -7.29
CA LYS A 38 9.79 -5.30 -7.40
C LYS A 38 9.21 -6.22 -6.32
N LEU A 39 9.14 -5.72 -5.10
CA LEU A 39 8.56 -6.47 -3.99
C LEU A 39 7.08 -6.75 -4.21
N LEU A 40 6.35 -5.79 -4.80
CA LEU A 40 4.95 -5.98 -5.17
C LEU A 40 4.80 -7.11 -6.19
N THR A 41 5.67 -7.17 -7.19
CA THR A 41 5.64 -8.23 -8.20
C THR A 41 5.78 -9.61 -7.54
N GLU A 42 6.65 -9.73 -6.57
CA GLU A 42 6.82 -10.97 -5.81
C GLU A 42 5.60 -11.27 -4.93
N ALA A 43 5.07 -10.24 -4.26
CA ALA A 43 3.91 -10.40 -3.39
C ALA A 43 2.68 -10.88 -4.14
N VAL A 44 2.46 -10.37 -5.35
CA VAL A 44 1.35 -10.80 -6.22
C VAL A 44 1.43 -12.30 -6.51
N LYS A 45 2.64 -12.83 -6.68
CA LYS A 45 2.84 -14.25 -7.00
C LYS A 45 2.74 -15.17 -5.78
N TRP A 46 3.25 -14.72 -4.63
CA TRP A 46 3.54 -15.64 -3.52
C TRP A 46 2.81 -15.29 -2.22
N TRP A 47 2.18 -14.12 -2.12
CA TRP A 47 1.62 -13.67 -0.85
C TRP A 47 0.09 -13.69 -0.85
N PRO A 48 -0.54 -14.73 -0.26
CA PRO A 48 -2.00 -14.82 -0.27
C PRO A 48 -2.70 -13.73 0.58
N GLY A 49 -1.96 -13.08 1.46
CA GLY A 49 -2.49 -12.02 2.32
C GLY A 49 -2.48 -10.62 1.71
N LEU A 50 -2.12 -10.48 0.43
CA LEU A 50 -2.13 -9.18 -0.24
C LEU A 50 -3.57 -8.67 -0.35
N GLU A 51 -3.86 -7.51 0.26
CA GLU A 51 -5.21 -6.96 0.31
C GLU A 51 -5.40 -5.72 -0.54
N THR A 52 -4.48 -4.77 -0.46
CA THR A 52 -4.62 -3.46 -1.09
C THR A 52 -3.29 -3.01 -1.66
N VAL A 53 -3.34 -2.45 -2.85
CA VAL A 53 -2.18 -1.86 -3.52
C VAL A 53 -2.46 -0.39 -3.77
N LEU A 54 -1.51 0.47 -3.37
CA LEU A 54 -1.57 1.90 -3.66
C LEU A 54 -0.48 2.23 -4.67
N LEU A 55 -0.88 2.85 -5.77
CA LEU A 55 0.03 3.23 -6.85
C LEU A 55 0.04 4.74 -7.02
N SER A 56 1.21 5.31 -7.17
CA SER A 56 1.36 6.71 -7.56
C SER A 56 0.84 6.89 -8.98
N ASP A 57 0.26 8.06 -9.30
CA ASP A 57 -0.20 8.35 -10.66
C ASP A 57 0.92 8.08 -11.66
N GLY A 58 0.61 7.35 -12.72
CA GLY A 58 1.55 6.98 -13.76
C GLY A 58 2.31 5.68 -13.52
N VAL A 59 2.22 5.10 -12.32
CA VAL A 59 2.84 3.81 -12.02
C VAL A 59 1.82 2.71 -12.30
N GLU A 60 2.24 1.70 -13.04
CA GLU A 60 1.39 0.56 -13.39
C GLU A 60 1.93 -0.72 -12.78
N ALA A 61 1.03 -1.63 -12.43
CA ALA A 61 1.39 -2.94 -11.92
C ALA A 61 0.28 -3.94 -12.25
N ASP A 62 0.68 -5.18 -12.51
CA ASP A 62 -0.27 -6.28 -12.71
C ASP A 62 -0.74 -6.78 -11.35
N VAL A 63 -2.00 -6.51 -11.03
CA VAL A 63 -2.58 -6.87 -9.74
C VAL A 63 -3.82 -7.73 -9.99
N PRO A 64 -3.99 -8.85 -9.26
CA PRO A 64 -5.17 -9.68 -9.42
C PRO A 64 -6.47 -8.92 -9.12
N GLU A 65 -7.56 -9.30 -9.76
CA GLU A 65 -8.85 -8.61 -9.63
C GLU A 65 -9.39 -8.58 -8.21
N HIS A 66 -9.09 -9.58 -7.40
CA HIS A 66 -9.57 -9.64 -6.02
C HIS A 66 -8.84 -8.66 -5.08
N VAL A 67 -7.75 -8.06 -5.53
CA VAL A 67 -6.98 -7.10 -4.75
C VAL A 67 -7.48 -5.69 -5.05
N ARG A 68 -7.72 -4.93 -4.00
CA ARG A 68 -8.12 -3.52 -4.15
C ARG A 68 -6.93 -2.71 -4.65
N VAL A 69 -7.14 -1.91 -5.70
CA VAL A 69 -6.12 -1.03 -6.25
C VAL A 69 -6.57 0.41 -6.10
N VAL A 70 -5.71 1.24 -5.54
CA VAL A 70 -5.95 2.66 -5.32
C VAL A 70 -4.82 3.45 -5.94
N THR A 71 -5.14 4.46 -6.76
CA THR A 71 -4.12 5.39 -7.26
C THR A 71 -4.17 6.69 -6.45
N VAL A 72 -3.01 7.28 -6.24
CA VAL A 72 -2.87 8.53 -5.49
C VAL A 72 -1.92 9.48 -6.22
N PRO A 73 -2.06 10.79 -6.04
CA PRO A 73 -1.07 11.74 -6.56
C PRO A 73 0.31 11.48 -5.96
N LYS A 74 1.34 11.83 -6.69
CA LYS A 74 2.73 11.61 -6.27
C LYS A 74 3.06 12.22 -4.91
N ASP A 75 2.59 13.46 -4.67
CA ASP A 75 2.83 14.13 -3.39
C ASP A 75 2.12 13.44 -2.22
N VAL A 76 0.96 12.86 -2.48
CA VAL A 76 0.23 12.08 -1.47
C VAL A 76 1.00 10.79 -1.16
N MET A 77 1.50 10.11 -2.19
CA MET A 77 2.32 8.90 -2.02
C MET A 77 3.56 9.21 -1.16
N GLU A 78 4.24 10.30 -1.43
CA GLU A 78 5.40 10.72 -0.65
C GLU A 78 5.06 10.95 0.81
N SER A 79 3.85 11.45 1.09
CA SER A 79 3.42 11.75 2.46
C SER A 79 3.14 10.50 3.29
N ILE A 80 2.87 9.36 2.66
CA ILE A 80 2.49 8.12 3.37
C ILE A 80 3.56 7.03 3.28
N SER A 81 4.53 7.16 2.39
CA SER A 81 5.56 6.15 2.18
C SER A 81 6.56 6.11 3.33
N PRO A 82 6.99 4.90 3.77
CA PRO A 82 8.08 4.78 4.74
C PRO A 82 9.46 5.04 4.13
N MET A 83 9.53 5.08 2.79
CA MET A 83 10.79 5.25 2.08
C MET A 83 11.11 6.72 1.86
N GLN A 84 12.37 7.09 2.01
CA GLN A 84 12.85 8.43 1.71
C GLN A 84 12.71 8.76 0.22
N THR A 85 12.89 7.74 -0.62
CA THR A 85 12.72 7.86 -2.08
C THR A 85 11.68 6.83 -2.53
N PRO A 86 10.38 7.16 -2.46
CA PRO A 86 9.32 6.22 -2.79
C PRO A 86 9.39 5.75 -4.24
N GLN A 87 9.13 4.47 -4.47
CA GLN A 87 9.10 3.90 -5.81
C GLN A 87 7.72 4.01 -6.47
N GLY A 88 6.75 4.57 -5.74
CA GLY A 88 5.41 4.78 -6.28
C GLY A 88 4.47 3.59 -6.11
N ALA A 89 4.85 2.58 -5.33
CA ALA A 89 3.99 1.44 -5.02
C ALA A 89 4.09 1.09 -3.55
N LEU A 90 2.96 1.12 -2.87
CA LEU A 90 2.81 0.63 -1.50
C LEU A 90 1.77 -0.47 -1.50
N PHE A 91 1.88 -1.42 -0.61
CA PHE A 91 0.84 -2.43 -0.50
C PHE A 91 0.66 -2.89 0.94
N LEU A 92 -0.59 -3.25 1.25
CA LEU A 92 -0.99 -3.75 2.55
C LEU A 92 -1.16 -5.25 2.46
N CYS A 93 -0.50 -5.97 3.37
CA CYS A 93 -0.59 -7.41 3.47
C CYS A 93 -0.96 -7.82 4.88
N ARG A 94 -1.68 -8.94 5.00
CA ARG A 94 -1.92 -9.55 6.30
C ARG A 94 -0.65 -10.21 6.78
N LEU A 95 -0.39 -10.08 8.07
CA LEU A 95 0.71 -10.80 8.70
C LEU A 95 0.42 -12.30 8.67
N PRO A 96 1.43 -13.15 8.44
CA PRO A 96 1.24 -14.60 8.50
C PRO A 96 0.88 -15.03 9.91
N GLU A 97 0.02 -16.02 10.00
CA GLU A 97 -0.37 -16.63 11.27
C GLU A 97 0.66 -17.64 11.75
#